data_5c2fb81f7303de9bf2ad8b1e89297d11
#
_entry.id   5c2fb81f7303de9bf2ad8b1e89297d11
#
_cell.length_a   1.000
_cell.length_b   1.000
_cell.length_c   1.000
_cell.angle_alpha   90.00
_cell.angle_beta   90.00
_cell.angle_gamma   90.00
#
_symmetry.space_group_name_H-M   'P 1'
#
loop_
_entity.id
_entity.type
_entity.pdbx_description
1 polymer ?
#
loop_
_entity_poly.entity_id
_entity_poly.type
_entity_poly.pdbx_seq_one_letter_code
_entity_poly.pdbx_strand_id
1 'polypeptide(L)'
;MKRLIVFSIIGLSFLNCINPAGILESSQVDIIITEIMYNRGTDTLEFIEFKNRSLGRVNIGGYYFSSGIEFQFPDNIILDKDVYFILTNSEELFTKLYPDVSIAGIFTGRLSNSGERVTLCNLHGNVIAETEYKDSGNWPAAADGPGFSIVTVNEENPGDQKDASNWKASSEINGSPGKPDRGSKIYSILVNEIVASSFSDKLDMIELYNPDTEKVDVSKWYLTDDRHDPYKYIIPENSIVEPEGYLVFNGSMFKSDISVTIAGGQVYLFSASDEILTGYSHGIEYESCDNGSVFGLLKNSEGTSFCTKLEQATPGKTNSSAFSGEIIITEIMYHPENGEAEFLEIINRSEKTIKLFDDYDIDNGWKIDGIDFKFPLFSYIEPQERIVLIDSTLPPEDFRKKYSIDPTIKVFTYSGKLSNSGETVSIQKPGDEYIDKTGSIVKPYQSVDIVSYKDDYPWPKKADGDGYSLVRKSFSSWGCESAEWKASDVIGGTPGK
;
A
#
# COMPACT_ATOMS: atom_id res chain seq x y z
N MET A 1 9.00 25.21 -67.35
CA MET A 1 9.79 25.63 -66.16
C MET A 1 9.26 24.84 -64.94
N LYS A 2 9.90 23.70 -64.61
CA LYS A 2 9.60 22.93 -63.42
C LYS A 2 10.55 23.39 -62.29
N ARG A 3 10.02 23.93 -61.23
CA ARG A 3 10.80 24.27 -60.03
C ARG A 3 10.96 22.99 -59.18
N LEU A 4 12.21 22.58 -59.00
CA LEU A 4 12.63 21.54 -58.10
C LEU A 4 12.65 22.14 -56.69
N ILE A 5 11.85 21.59 -55.78
CA ILE A 5 11.91 21.91 -54.35
C ILE A 5 12.87 20.89 -53.72
N VAL A 6 14.03 21.34 -53.30
CA VAL A 6 15.00 20.55 -52.54
C VAL A 6 14.59 20.64 -51.06
N PHE A 7 14.10 19.52 -50.49
CA PHE A 7 13.97 19.39 -49.06
C PHE A 7 15.36 19.11 -48.46
N SER A 8 15.89 20.06 -47.74
CA SER A 8 17.07 19.88 -46.91
C SER A 8 16.66 19.18 -45.63
N ILE A 9 17.03 17.90 -45.49
CA ILE A 9 16.90 17.15 -44.25
C ILE A 9 18.05 17.64 -43.35
N ILE A 10 17.72 18.47 -42.36
CA ILE A 10 18.63 18.79 -41.27
C ILE A 10 18.63 17.57 -40.36
N GLY A 11 19.61 16.69 -40.54
CA GLY A 11 19.94 15.67 -39.56
C GLY A 11 20.44 16.36 -38.29
N LEU A 12 19.63 16.36 -37.22
CA LEU A 12 20.14 16.65 -35.88
C LEU A 12 21.06 15.47 -35.50
N SER A 13 22.33 15.61 -35.73
CA SER A 13 23.36 14.80 -35.08
C SER A 13 23.42 15.25 -33.63
N PHE A 14 22.90 14.43 -32.72
CA PHE A 14 23.23 14.55 -31.30
C PHE A 14 24.74 14.28 -31.15
N LEU A 15 25.52 15.32 -31.16
CA LEU A 15 26.91 15.28 -30.70
C LEU A 15 26.83 14.92 -29.20
N ASN A 16 27.23 13.70 -28.84
CA ASN A 16 27.47 13.34 -27.46
C ASN A 16 28.56 14.32 -26.94
N CYS A 17 28.16 15.18 -26.02
CA CYS A 17 29.08 16.03 -25.28
C CYS A 17 29.85 15.20 -24.27
N ILE A 18 30.82 14.43 -24.73
CA ILE A 18 31.81 13.74 -23.90
C ILE A 18 33.01 14.69 -23.78
N ASN A 19 33.36 15.03 -22.53
CA ASN A 19 34.58 15.78 -22.28
C ASN A 19 35.82 14.93 -22.62
N PRO A 20 37.05 15.51 -22.72
CA PRO A 20 38.26 14.77 -23.08
C PRO A 20 38.58 13.58 -22.20
N ALA A 21 37.98 13.45 -21.00
CA ALA A 21 38.11 12.31 -20.08
C ALA A 21 37.04 11.24 -20.29
N GLY A 22 36.09 11.43 -21.24
CA GLY A 22 34.99 10.48 -21.49
C GLY A 22 33.90 10.50 -20.40
N ILE A 23 33.81 11.58 -19.61
CA ILE A 23 32.83 11.75 -18.54
C ILE A 23 31.60 12.43 -19.13
N LEU A 24 30.41 11.88 -18.87
CA LEU A 24 29.13 12.40 -19.34
C LEU A 24 28.74 13.69 -18.60
N GLU A 25 27.99 14.56 -19.26
CA GLU A 25 27.36 15.71 -18.62
C GLU A 25 26.21 15.27 -17.70
N SER A 26 25.87 16.12 -16.71
CA SER A 26 24.85 15.83 -15.70
C SER A 26 23.46 15.50 -16.28
N SER A 27 23.13 16.01 -17.46
CA SER A 27 21.87 15.72 -18.16
C SER A 27 21.79 14.32 -18.79
N GLN A 28 22.89 13.57 -18.77
CA GLN A 28 22.99 12.22 -19.34
C GLN A 28 23.22 11.13 -18.27
N VAL A 29 23.15 11.54 -17.01
CA VAL A 29 23.32 10.63 -15.87
C VAL A 29 22.05 9.80 -15.68
N ASP A 30 22.22 8.50 -15.67
CA ASP A 30 21.18 7.49 -15.38
C ASP A 30 21.72 6.54 -14.30
N ILE A 31 21.34 6.83 -13.07
CA ILE A 31 21.65 6.02 -11.89
C ILE A 31 20.34 5.56 -11.28
N ILE A 32 20.27 4.27 -10.97
CA ILE A 32 19.09 3.67 -10.31
C ILE A 32 19.48 3.07 -8.96
N ILE A 33 18.50 2.90 -8.09
CA ILE A 33 18.63 2.10 -6.88
C ILE A 33 18.36 0.65 -7.28
N THR A 34 19.30 -0.27 -7.01
CA THR A 34 19.18 -1.68 -7.38
C THR A 34 18.80 -2.56 -6.21
N GLU A 35 19.25 -2.21 -4.99
CA GLU A 35 19.01 -3.03 -3.81
C GLU A 35 18.95 -2.17 -2.54
N ILE A 36 18.05 -2.51 -1.61
CA ILE A 36 17.96 -1.91 -0.28
C ILE A 36 17.79 -3.01 0.77
N MET A 37 18.71 -3.09 1.72
CA MET A 37 18.60 -3.87 2.94
C MET A 37 18.27 -2.92 4.08
N TYR A 38 16.99 -2.84 4.45
CA TYR A 38 16.52 -1.92 5.51
C TYR A 38 16.22 -2.64 6.83
N ASN A 39 15.82 -3.93 6.77
CA ASN A 39 15.51 -4.72 7.96
C ASN A 39 15.96 -6.17 7.80
N ARG A 40 17.15 -6.49 8.28
CA ARG A 40 17.68 -7.85 8.21
C ARG A 40 17.12 -8.78 9.30
N GLY A 41 16.57 -8.22 10.38
CA GLY A 41 16.01 -8.97 11.51
C GLY A 41 17.04 -9.62 12.46
N THR A 42 18.25 -9.91 12.00
CA THR A 42 19.28 -10.60 12.79
C THR A 42 20.31 -9.67 13.41
N ASP A 43 20.54 -8.53 12.80
CA ASP A 43 21.46 -7.49 13.25
C ASP A 43 21.03 -6.12 12.69
N THR A 44 21.89 -5.12 12.83
CA THR A 44 21.61 -3.73 12.43
C THR A 44 22.30 -3.34 11.13
N LEU A 45 22.73 -4.31 10.32
CA LEU A 45 23.33 -4.02 9.03
C LEU A 45 22.28 -3.52 8.06
N GLU A 46 22.53 -2.35 7.49
CA GLU A 46 21.75 -1.72 6.43
C GLU A 46 22.66 -1.34 5.28
N PHE A 47 22.16 -1.44 4.06
CA PHE A 47 22.87 -0.94 2.90
C PHE A 47 21.92 -0.52 1.78
N ILE A 48 22.38 0.36 0.91
CA ILE A 48 21.72 0.75 -0.33
C ILE A 48 22.73 0.57 -1.46
N GLU A 49 22.30 -0.09 -2.52
CA GLU A 49 23.07 -0.27 -3.73
C GLU A 49 22.48 0.53 -4.88
N PHE A 50 23.37 1.08 -5.68
CA PHE A 50 23.05 1.82 -6.89
C PHE A 50 23.83 1.25 -8.09
N LYS A 51 23.30 1.45 -9.29
CA LYS A 51 23.96 1.09 -10.54
C LYS A 51 24.03 2.31 -11.46
N ASN A 52 25.22 2.52 -12.06
CA ASN A 52 25.39 3.47 -13.14
C ASN A 52 24.98 2.83 -14.48
N ARG A 53 23.79 3.16 -14.97
CA ARG A 53 23.26 2.74 -16.27
C ARG A 53 23.57 3.70 -17.41
N SER A 54 24.21 4.82 -17.12
CA SER A 54 24.54 5.82 -18.12
C SER A 54 25.36 5.21 -19.27
N LEU A 55 25.32 5.83 -20.42
CA LEU A 55 26.06 5.36 -21.61
C LEU A 55 27.59 5.40 -21.45
N GLY A 56 28.10 5.99 -20.39
CA GLY A 56 29.53 6.13 -20.10
C GLY A 56 29.83 6.42 -18.64
N ARG A 57 31.01 6.94 -18.40
CA ARG A 57 31.50 7.32 -17.07
C ARG A 57 30.78 8.55 -16.57
N VAL A 58 30.47 8.57 -15.29
CA VAL A 58 29.82 9.71 -14.61
C VAL A 58 30.64 10.17 -13.42
N ASN A 59 30.68 11.48 -13.17
CA ASN A 59 31.24 12.04 -11.95
C ASN A 59 30.10 12.33 -10.97
N ILE A 60 30.06 11.59 -9.85
CA ILE A 60 29.08 11.76 -8.77
C ILE A 60 29.66 12.52 -7.56
N GLY A 61 30.88 13.11 -7.71
CA GLY A 61 31.49 13.89 -6.66
C GLY A 61 30.56 15.01 -6.18
N GLY A 62 30.37 15.09 -4.86
CA GLY A 62 29.50 16.06 -4.22
C GLY A 62 28.00 15.74 -4.28
N TYR A 63 27.55 14.64 -4.93
CA TYR A 63 26.16 14.20 -4.83
C TYR A 63 25.82 13.89 -3.38
N TYR A 64 24.58 14.12 -2.99
CA TYR A 64 24.14 13.99 -1.59
C TYR A 64 22.71 13.46 -1.49
N PHE A 65 22.36 12.93 -0.34
CA PHE A 65 21.00 12.52 -0.04
C PHE A 65 20.21 13.67 0.58
N SER A 66 19.04 13.96 0.01
CA SER A 66 18.09 14.95 0.55
C SER A 66 17.05 14.30 1.48
N SER A 67 16.91 12.97 1.44
CA SER A 67 16.08 12.19 2.35
C SER A 67 16.58 10.74 2.47
N GLY A 68 16.22 10.07 3.55
CA GLY A 68 16.55 8.68 3.89
C GLY A 68 17.79 8.59 4.77
N ILE A 69 18.95 8.79 4.21
CA ILE A 69 20.24 8.66 4.90
C ILE A 69 21.04 9.96 4.84
N GLU A 70 22.01 10.10 5.74
CA GLU A 70 22.95 11.22 5.73
C GLU A 70 24.27 10.78 5.09
N PHE A 71 24.50 11.18 3.86
CA PHE A 71 25.75 10.92 3.13
C PHE A 71 25.93 11.94 2.01
N GLN A 72 27.19 12.36 1.79
CA GLN A 72 27.62 13.13 0.64
C GLN A 72 28.89 12.53 0.04
N PHE A 73 28.89 12.29 -1.27
CA PHE A 73 30.07 11.76 -1.95
C PHE A 73 31.23 12.77 -1.91
N PRO A 74 32.48 12.31 -1.64
CA PRO A 74 33.65 13.15 -1.81
C PRO A 74 33.78 13.71 -3.23
N ASP A 75 34.54 14.79 -3.41
CA ASP A 75 34.79 15.35 -4.72
C ASP A 75 35.47 14.35 -5.68
N ASN A 76 35.14 14.45 -6.96
CA ASN A 76 35.79 13.69 -8.05
C ASN A 76 35.63 12.15 -7.97
N ILE A 77 34.51 11.67 -7.49
CA ILE A 77 34.16 10.23 -7.57
C ILE A 77 33.65 9.93 -8.98
N ILE A 78 34.38 9.10 -9.71
CA ILE A 78 34.02 8.71 -11.08
C ILE A 78 33.60 7.23 -11.08
N LEU A 79 32.39 7.00 -11.56
CA LEU A 79 31.83 5.66 -11.75
C LEU A 79 31.90 5.25 -13.21
N ASP A 80 32.47 4.10 -13.49
CA ASP A 80 32.40 3.49 -14.82
C ASP A 80 30.98 3.04 -15.15
N LYS A 81 30.68 2.83 -16.43
CA LYS A 81 29.42 2.28 -16.89
C LYS A 81 29.18 0.89 -16.27
N ASP A 82 27.94 0.58 -15.95
CA ASP A 82 27.46 -0.71 -15.40
C ASP A 82 28.07 -1.10 -14.04
N VAL A 83 28.73 -0.15 -13.35
CA VAL A 83 29.28 -0.39 -12.01
C VAL A 83 28.19 -0.24 -10.95
N TYR A 84 28.16 -1.21 -10.02
CA TYR A 84 27.43 -1.12 -8.77
C TYR A 84 28.26 -0.39 -7.72
N PHE A 85 27.61 0.41 -6.90
CA PHE A 85 28.25 1.09 -5.77
C PHE A 85 27.33 1.07 -4.54
N ILE A 86 27.91 0.75 -3.41
CA ILE A 86 27.18 0.42 -2.20
C ILE A 86 27.52 1.40 -1.11
N LEU A 87 26.49 1.90 -0.41
CA LEU A 87 26.61 2.62 0.85
C LEU A 87 26.06 1.74 1.96
N THR A 88 26.74 1.69 3.09
CA THR A 88 26.33 0.90 4.27
C THR A 88 26.39 1.74 5.53
N ASN A 89 25.63 1.36 6.55
CA ASN A 89 25.73 1.96 7.88
C ASN A 89 26.90 1.39 8.72
N SER A 90 27.47 0.24 8.32
CA SER A 90 28.54 -0.43 9.06
C SER A 90 29.49 -1.19 8.13
N GLU A 91 30.71 -0.66 7.98
CA GLU A 91 31.78 -1.35 7.23
C GLU A 91 32.13 -2.69 7.86
N GLU A 92 32.21 -2.77 9.18
CA GLU A 92 32.57 -4.00 9.89
C GLU A 92 31.57 -5.14 9.61
N LEU A 93 30.27 -4.86 9.79
CA LEU A 93 29.24 -5.85 9.55
C LEU A 93 29.13 -6.21 8.06
N PHE A 94 29.24 -5.22 7.18
CA PHE A 94 29.17 -5.42 5.73
C PHE A 94 30.33 -6.30 5.22
N THR A 95 31.58 -5.94 5.56
CA THR A 95 32.78 -6.67 5.10
C THR A 95 32.84 -8.09 5.68
N LYS A 96 32.35 -8.28 6.92
CA LYS A 96 32.24 -9.63 7.49
C LYS A 96 31.32 -10.54 6.70
N LEU A 97 30.23 -9.98 6.16
CA LEU A 97 29.23 -10.74 5.41
C LEU A 97 29.57 -10.85 3.91
N TYR A 98 30.15 -9.79 3.35
CA TYR A 98 30.50 -9.67 1.92
C TYR A 98 31.98 -9.29 1.76
N PRO A 99 32.93 -10.19 2.07
CA PRO A 99 34.37 -9.86 2.11
C PRO A 99 34.94 -9.45 0.74
N ASP A 100 34.32 -9.85 -0.34
CA ASP A 100 34.78 -9.58 -1.72
C ASP A 100 34.06 -8.37 -2.36
N VAL A 101 33.18 -7.68 -1.63
CA VAL A 101 32.40 -6.55 -2.15
C VAL A 101 32.92 -5.24 -1.56
N SER A 102 33.27 -4.30 -2.43
CA SER A 102 33.74 -2.98 -2.01
C SER A 102 32.56 -2.03 -1.75
N ILE A 103 32.68 -1.24 -0.69
CA ILE A 103 31.76 -0.16 -0.37
C ILE A 103 32.24 1.17 -0.95
N ALA A 104 31.31 2.03 -1.37
CA ALA A 104 31.59 3.40 -1.82
C ALA A 104 31.62 4.40 -0.67
N GLY A 105 31.00 4.07 0.46
CA GLY A 105 30.99 4.91 1.65
C GLY A 105 30.17 4.35 2.81
N ILE A 106 30.26 5.03 3.95
CA ILE A 106 29.51 4.72 5.16
C ILE A 106 28.59 5.90 5.44
N PHE A 107 27.27 5.63 5.48
CA PHE A 107 26.29 6.65 5.80
C PHE A 107 26.00 6.73 7.30
N THR A 108 25.48 7.87 7.75
CA THR A 108 24.92 8.06 9.09
C THR A 108 23.40 8.11 9.01
N GLY A 109 22.75 7.85 10.15
CA GLY A 109 21.31 7.63 10.21
C GLY A 109 20.95 6.15 10.14
N ARG A 110 19.70 5.88 9.87
CA ARG A 110 19.15 4.52 9.71
C ARG A 110 18.07 4.53 8.67
N LEU A 111 17.96 3.45 7.93
CA LEU A 111 16.80 3.16 7.10
C LEU A 111 15.62 2.77 7.99
N SER A 112 14.45 3.37 7.73
CA SER A 112 13.24 3.06 8.51
C SER A 112 12.73 1.66 8.22
N ASN A 113 12.48 0.86 9.26
CA ASN A 113 11.87 -0.46 9.08
C ASN A 113 10.40 -0.37 8.61
N SER A 114 9.71 0.76 8.85
CA SER A 114 8.33 0.98 8.38
C SER A 114 8.23 1.69 7.04
N GLY A 115 9.38 1.88 6.38
CA GLY A 115 9.44 2.55 5.08
C GLY A 115 9.80 4.02 5.17
N GLU A 116 10.41 4.52 4.11
CA GLU A 116 10.77 5.92 3.95
C GLU A 116 11.12 6.26 2.50
N ARG A 117 11.22 7.55 2.24
CA ARG A 117 11.73 8.07 0.97
C ARG A 117 13.24 8.19 1.02
N VAL A 118 13.92 7.65 0.01
CA VAL A 118 15.37 7.78 -0.20
C VAL A 118 15.59 8.54 -1.50
N THR A 119 16.27 9.69 -1.45
CA THR A 119 16.46 10.56 -2.60
C THR A 119 17.93 10.98 -2.73
N LEU A 120 18.58 10.55 -3.82
CA LEU A 120 19.91 10.98 -4.22
C LEU A 120 19.80 12.19 -5.15
N CYS A 121 20.46 13.30 -4.81
CA CYS A 121 20.50 14.54 -5.56
C CYS A 121 21.90 14.84 -6.09
N ASN A 122 21.99 15.55 -7.23
CA ASN A 122 23.24 16.11 -7.70
C ASN A 122 23.57 17.45 -6.99
N LEU A 123 24.73 18.03 -7.31
CA LEU A 123 25.19 19.33 -6.77
C LEU A 123 24.21 20.50 -6.96
N HIS A 124 23.29 20.40 -7.93
CA HIS A 124 22.31 21.46 -8.23
C HIS A 124 20.96 21.20 -7.56
N GLY A 125 20.84 20.13 -6.76
CA GLY A 125 19.59 19.72 -6.12
C GLY A 125 18.63 18.98 -7.03
N ASN A 126 19.04 18.59 -8.24
CA ASN A 126 18.19 17.77 -9.10
C ASN A 126 18.20 16.33 -8.62
N VAL A 127 17.02 15.72 -8.54
CA VAL A 127 16.85 14.31 -8.20
C VAL A 127 17.48 13.44 -9.29
N ILE A 128 18.32 12.50 -8.90
CA ILE A 128 19.02 11.54 -9.77
C ILE A 128 18.42 10.15 -9.63
N ALA A 129 18.18 9.69 -8.39
CA ALA A 129 17.51 8.44 -8.09
C ALA A 129 16.64 8.62 -6.85
N GLU A 130 15.45 8.05 -6.87
CA GLU A 130 14.49 8.15 -5.77
C GLU A 130 13.65 6.89 -5.65
N THR A 131 13.40 6.47 -4.43
CA THR A 131 12.38 5.47 -4.09
C THR A 131 11.62 5.91 -2.83
N GLU A 132 10.43 5.33 -2.62
CA GLU A 132 9.70 5.43 -1.37
C GLU A 132 9.19 4.04 -1.02
N TYR A 133 10.05 3.27 -0.35
CA TYR A 133 9.71 1.90 0.04
C TYR A 133 8.84 1.88 1.31
N LYS A 134 8.11 0.78 1.49
CA LYS A 134 7.29 0.50 2.68
C LYS A 134 7.51 -0.94 3.15
N ASP A 135 7.10 -1.22 4.37
CA ASP A 135 7.09 -2.56 4.96
C ASP A 135 5.77 -3.31 4.72
N SER A 136 4.76 -2.64 4.17
CA SER A 136 3.37 -3.11 4.06
C SER A 136 2.80 -3.00 2.65
N GLY A 137 1.57 -3.46 2.45
CA GLY A 137 0.90 -3.48 1.16
C GLY A 137 1.54 -4.46 0.19
N ASN A 138 1.85 -4.02 -1.02
CA ASN A 138 2.44 -4.86 -2.07
C ASN A 138 3.98 -4.96 -2.00
N TRP A 139 4.62 -4.39 -0.97
CA TRP A 139 6.06 -4.53 -0.77
C TRP A 139 6.41 -5.93 -0.25
N PRO A 140 7.58 -6.49 -0.64
CA PRO A 140 7.95 -7.86 -0.29
C PRO A 140 8.14 -8.05 1.22
N ALA A 141 7.23 -8.76 1.90
CA ALA A 141 7.32 -9.01 3.33
C ALA A 141 8.57 -9.81 3.74
N ALA A 142 9.15 -10.59 2.82
CA ALA A 142 10.41 -11.30 3.07
C ALA A 142 11.60 -10.36 3.32
N ALA A 143 11.50 -9.09 2.90
CA ALA A 143 12.54 -8.09 3.14
C ALA A 143 12.39 -7.37 4.49
N ASP A 144 11.29 -7.59 5.20
CA ASP A 144 11.03 -6.99 6.52
C ASP A 144 11.24 -8.01 7.66
N GLY A 145 12.51 -8.29 7.97
CA GLY A 145 12.92 -9.16 9.08
C GLY A 145 13.39 -10.56 8.72
N PRO A 146 12.81 -11.29 7.74
CA PRO A 146 13.29 -12.62 7.35
C PRO A 146 14.70 -12.67 6.72
N GLY A 147 15.34 -11.52 6.54
CA GLY A 147 16.74 -11.42 6.12
C GLY A 147 16.98 -11.21 4.63
N PHE A 148 15.93 -10.94 3.85
CA PHE A 148 16.05 -10.54 2.45
C PHE A 148 16.16 -9.02 2.31
N SER A 149 16.70 -8.55 1.18
CA SER A 149 16.61 -7.16 0.75
C SER A 149 15.47 -6.98 -0.24
N ILE A 150 15.09 -5.74 -0.55
CA ILE A 150 14.32 -5.44 -1.75
C ILE A 150 15.29 -5.18 -2.91
N VAL A 151 14.99 -5.74 -4.07
CA VAL A 151 15.79 -5.57 -5.30
C VAL A 151 14.90 -5.17 -6.46
N THR A 152 15.40 -4.32 -7.36
CA THR A 152 14.71 -3.94 -8.59
C THR A 152 14.42 -5.16 -9.47
N VAL A 153 13.17 -5.33 -9.91
CA VAL A 153 12.74 -6.46 -10.75
C VAL A 153 13.48 -6.50 -12.09
N ASN A 154 13.68 -5.35 -12.69
CA ASN A 154 14.34 -5.23 -13.99
C ASN A 154 15.26 -4.00 -14.02
N GLU A 155 16.55 -4.21 -13.87
CA GLU A 155 17.54 -3.13 -13.88
C GLU A 155 17.64 -2.41 -15.23
N GLU A 156 17.30 -3.05 -16.35
CA GLU A 156 17.32 -2.41 -17.68
C GLU A 156 16.08 -1.52 -17.91
N ASN A 157 14.97 -1.81 -17.24
CA ASN A 157 13.75 -1.02 -17.26
C ASN A 157 13.12 -1.00 -15.86
N PRO A 158 13.66 -0.18 -14.93
CA PRO A 158 13.27 -0.23 -13.51
C PRO A 158 11.87 0.31 -13.25
N GLY A 159 11.20 0.94 -14.21
CA GLY A 159 9.92 1.59 -14.03
C GLY A 159 9.98 2.76 -13.05
N ASP A 160 8.86 3.10 -12.45
CA ASP A 160 8.82 4.04 -11.33
C ASP A 160 9.26 3.31 -10.05
N GLN A 161 10.43 3.67 -9.53
CA GLN A 161 10.98 3.02 -8.34
C GLN A 161 10.21 3.33 -7.04
N LYS A 162 9.17 4.13 -7.07
CA LYS A 162 8.21 4.31 -5.96
C LYS A 162 7.06 3.32 -5.99
N ASP A 163 6.89 2.60 -7.08
CA ASP A 163 5.86 1.56 -7.22
C ASP A 163 6.42 0.20 -6.79
N ALA A 164 5.78 -0.42 -5.79
CA ALA A 164 6.14 -1.74 -5.26
C ALA A 164 6.19 -2.84 -6.32
N SER A 165 5.43 -2.73 -7.42
CA SER A 165 5.44 -3.71 -8.52
C SER A 165 6.78 -3.80 -9.27
N ASN A 166 7.65 -2.79 -9.12
CA ASN A 166 8.99 -2.77 -9.69
C ASN A 166 10.06 -3.34 -8.74
N TRP A 167 9.63 -3.82 -7.57
CA TRP A 167 10.49 -4.40 -6.55
C TRP A 167 10.09 -5.84 -6.22
N LYS A 168 11.06 -6.65 -5.84
CA LYS A 168 10.87 -8.00 -5.29
C LYS A 168 11.85 -8.21 -4.14
N ALA A 169 11.64 -9.24 -3.32
CA ALA A 169 12.70 -9.67 -2.41
C ALA A 169 13.88 -10.25 -3.19
N SER A 170 15.08 -10.12 -2.65
CA SER A 170 16.29 -10.76 -3.18
C SER A 170 16.11 -12.27 -3.28
N SER A 171 16.85 -12.92 -4.18
CA SER A 171 16.81 -14.38 -4.35
C SER A 171 17.55 -15.15 -3.26
N GLU A 172 18.43 -14.47 -2.54
CA GLU A 172 19.25 -15.04 -1.47
C GLU A 172 19.03 -14.29 -0.16
N ILE A 173 19.01 -15.00 0.96
CA ILE A 173 19.08 -14.40 2.28
C ILE A 173 20.37 -13.57 2.35
N ASN A 174 20.27 -12.39 2.91
CA ASN A 174 21.28 -11.33 2.99
C ASN A 174 21.43 -10.50 1.71
N GLY A 175 20.70 -10.79 0.64
CA GLY A 175 20.76 -10.00 -0.58
C GLY A 175 21.91 -10.39 -1.52
N SER A 176 22.14 -9.54 -2.52
CA SER A 176 23.09 -9.82 -3.61
C SER A 176 24.00 -8.62 -3.93
N PRO A 177 24.54 -7.86 -2.95
CA PRO A 177 25.28 -6.64 -3.23
C PRO A 177 26.48 -6.86 -4.15
N GLY A 178 26.69 -5.92 -5.08
CA GLY A 178 27.79 -5.93 -6.05
C GLY A 178 27.54 -6.74 -7.32
N LYS A 179 26.37 -7.35 -7.46
CA LYS A 179 26.01 -8.18 -8.63
C LYS A 179 24.49 -8.13 -8.88
N PRO A 180 24.04 -8.38 -10.14
CA PRO A 180 22.63 -8.50 -10.41
C PRO A 180 21.98 -9.62 -9.59
N ASP A 181 20.81 -9.36 -8.99
CA ASP A 181 20.01 -10.42 -8.39
C ASP A 181 19.40 -11.31 -9.49
N ARG A 182 19.99 -12.50 -9.68
CA ARG A 182 19.60 -13.44 -10.71
C ARG A 182 19.02 -14.70 -10.07
N GLY A 183 17.74 -14.95 -10.26
CA GLY A 183 17.25 -16.29 -10.06
C GLY A 183 16.11 -16.53 -9.12
N SER A 184 15.53 -15.55 -8.45
CA SER A 184 14.25 -15.80 -7.79
C SER A 184 13.18 -15.94 -8.88
N LYS A 185 12.53 -17.11 -8.93
CA LYS A 185 11.28 -17.24 -9.67
C LYS A 185 10.28 -16.29 -9.02
N ILE A 186 9.79 -15.33 -9.79
CA ILE A 186 8.66 -14.52 -9.34
C ILE A 186 7.45 -15.44 -9.42
N TYR A 187 6.88 -15.76 -8.28
CA TYR A 187 5.62 -16.50 -8.21
C TYR A 187 4.48 -15.49 -8.17
N SER A 188 3.28 -15.95 -8.52
CA SER A 188 2.08 -15.15 -8.51
C SER A 188 1.03 -15.66 -7.51
N ILE A 189 1.40 -16.65 -6.67
CA ILE A 189 0.47 -17.25 -5.70
C ILE A 189 0.04 -16.22 -4.66
N LEU A 190 -1.25 -15.99 -4.57
CA LEU A 190 -1.83 -15.01 -3.66
C LEU A 190 -2.44 -15.68 -2.43
N VAL A 191 -2.32 -15.09 -1.26
CA VAL A 191 -3.29 -15.31 -0.17
C VAL A 191 -4.55 -14.59 -0.62
N ASN A 192 -5.59 -15.34 -0.97
CA ASN A 192 -6.76 -14.84 -1.69
C ASN A 192 -7.95 -14.53 -0.78
N GLU A 193 -8.30 -15.47 0.10
CA GLU A 193 -9.46 -15.37 0.97
C GLU A 193 -9.12 -15.95 2.35
N ILE A 194 -9.62 -15.32 3.41
CA ILE A 194 -9.55 -15.84 4.77
C ILE A 194 -10.92 -15.76 5.44
N VAL A 195 -11.19 -16.69 6.34
CA VAL A 195 -12.31 -16.63 7.28
C VAL A 195 -11.74 -16.47 8.69
N ALA A 196 -12.14 -15.38 9.36
CA ALA A 196 -11.75 -15.15 10.75
C ALA A 196 -12.75 -15.78 11.72
N SER A 197 -12.25 -16.46 12.74
CA SER A 197 -13.11 -17.08 13.74
C SER A 197 -12.65 -16.82 15.17
N SER A 198 -13.57 -17.02 16.12
CA SER A 198 -13.21 -17.07 17.54
C SER A 198 -12.40 -18.35 17.83
N PHE A 199 -11.54 -18.30 18.81
CA PHE A 199 -10.68 -19.44 19.21
C PHE A 199 -11.45 -20.75 19.48
N SER A 200 -12.75 -20.64 19.78
CA SER A 200 -13.59 -21.81 20.09
C SER A 200 -14.08 -22.56 18.87
N ASP A 201 -14.24 -21.88 17.72
CA ASP A 201 -15.08 -22.41 16.64
C ASP A 201 -14.28 -23.12 15.54
N LYS A 202 -12.96 -22.88 15.43
CA LYS A 202 -12.05 -23.49 14.44
C LYS A 202 -12.58 -23.41 12.99
N LEU A 203 -13.31 -22.34 12.72
CA LEU A 203 -13.83 -22.05 11.37
C LEU A 203 -12.82 -21.35 10.49
N ASP A 204 -11.62 -21.09 11.02
CA ASP A 204 -10.53 -20.44 10.31
C ASP A 204 -10.31 -21.10 8.95
N MET A 205 -10.12 -20.28 7.94
CA MET A 205 -9.80 -20.73 6.59
C MET A 205 -8.75 -19.78 5.99
N ILE A 206 -7.82 -20.35 5.27
CA ILE A 206 -6.89 -19.62 4.41
C ILE A 206 -6.97 -20.22 3.03
N GLU A 207 -7.17 -19.42 2.01
CA GLU A 207 -7.18 -19.85 0.63
C GLU A 207 -6.04 -19.18 -0.15
N LEU A 208 -5.33 -20.00 -0.93
CA LEU A 208 -4.38 -19.56 -1.93
C LEU A 208 -5.00 -19.57 -3.31
N TYR A 209 -4.63 -18.62 -4.16
CA TYR A 209 -5.04 -18.54 -5.56
C TYR A 209 -3.82 -18.42 -6.47
N ASN A 210 -3.84 -19.14 -7.58
CA ASN A 210 -2.83 -19.07 -8.64
C ASN A 210 -3.41 -18.35 -9.86
N PRO A 211 -3.09 -17.07 -10.11
CA PRO A 211 -3.57 -16.34 -11.28
C PRO A 211 -2.84 -16.70 -12.58
N ASP A 212 -1.78 -17.53 -12.50
CA ASP A 212 -0.95 -17.89 -13.65
C ASP A 212 -1.54 -19.05 -14.46
N THR A 213 -1.00 -19.23 -15.67
CA THR A 213 -1.32 -20.33 -16.59
C THR A 213 -0.52 -21.61 -16.33
N GLU A 214 0.44 -21.55 -15.42
CA GLU A 214 1.24 -22.70 -14.98
C GLU A 214 0.88 -23.09 -13.55
N LYS A 215 0.86 -24.40 -13.30
CA LYS A 215 0.69 -24.89 -11.93
C LYS A 215 1.90 -24.58 -11.06
N VAL A 216 1.67 -24.33 -9.79
CA VAL A 216 2.72 -24.07 -8.81
C VAL A 216 2.64 -25.11 -7.69
N ASP A 217 3.77 -25.77 -7.42
CA ASP A 217 3.94 -26.62 -6.25
C ASP A 217 4.36 -25.74 -5.06
N VAL A 218 3.47 -25.62 -4.09
CA VAL A 218 3.69 -24.87 -2.84
C VAL A 218 4.02 -25.79 -1.66
N SER A 219 4.34 -27.06 -1.93
CA SER A 219 4.77 -28.02 -0.91
C SER A 219 5.97 -27.50 -0.15
N LYS A 220 5.94 -27.62 1.18
CA LYS A 220 6.98 -27.13 2.10
C LYS A 220 7.18 -25.62 2.15
N TRP A 221 6.31 -24.83 1.50
CA TRP A 221 6.24 -23.42 1.76
C TRP A 221 5.64 -23.18 3.14
N TYR A 222 5.70 -21.95 3.61
CA TYR A 222 5.21 -21.60 4.94
C TYR A 222 4.02 -20.66 4.88
N LEU A 223 3.01 -20.93 5.74
CA LEU A 223 1.97 -19.98 6.10
C LEU A 223 2.24 -19.47 7.52
N THR A 224 1.94 -18.22 7.78
CA THR A 224 2.10 -17.60 9.09
C THR A 224 1.07 -16.49 9.33
N ASP A 225 0.73 -16.26 10.59
CA ASP A 225 -0.01 -15.09 11.08
C ASP A 225 0.91 -14.00 11.67
N ASP A 226 2.23 -14.14 11.44
CA ASP A 226 3.25 -13.18 11.85
C ASP A 226 4.38 -13.11 10.81
N ARG A 227 4.43 -12.03 10.01
CA ARG A 227 5.42 -11.87 8.94
C ARG A 227 6.87 -11.88 9.42
N HIS A 228 7.11 -11.58 10.71
CA HIS A 228 8.43 -11.62 11.32
C HIS A 228 8.82 -13.03 11.83
N ASP A 229 7.84 -13.96 11.89
CA ASP A 229 8.05 -15.38 12.17
C ASP A 229 7.46 -16.24 11.04
N PRO A 230 8.16 -16.39 9.91
CA PRO A 230 7.62 -17.07 8.73
C PRO A 230 7.47 -18.59 8.88
N TYR A 231 8.11 -19.22 9.88
CA TYR A 231 8.25 -20.68 9.95
C TYR A 231 7.16 -21.40 10.77
N LYS A 232 5.95 -20.81 10.91
CA LYS A 232 4.91 -21.35 11.80
C LYS A 232 4.22 -22.60 11.27
N TYR A 233 3.77 -22.61 10.03
CA TYR A 233 3.07 -23.75 9.45
C TYR A 233 3.68 -24.15 8.12
N ILE A 234 4.13 -25.40 8.03
CA ILE A 234 4.68 -25.99 6.82
C ILE A 234 3.53 -26.56 5.99
N ILE A 235 3.38 -26.10 4.76
CA ILE A 235 2.43 -26.63 3.80
C ILE A 235 2.80 -28.07 3.46
N PRO A 236 1.83 -29.04 3.54
CA PRO A 236 2.08 -30.45 3.30
C PRO A 236 2.66 -30.74 1.90
N GLU A 237 3.30 -31.89 1.76
CA GLU A 237 3.76 -32.39 0.46
C GLU A 237 2.57 -32.64 -0.49
N ASN A 238 2.80 -32.53 -1.80
CA ASN A 238 1.80 -32.64 -2.87
C ASN A 238 0.72 -31.54 -2.84
N SER A 239 1.05 -30.37 -2.29
CA SER A 239 0.21 -29.19 -2.32
C SER A 239 0.46 -28.42 -3.61
N ILE A 240 -0.37 -28.67 -4.61
CA ILE A 240 -0.26 -28.03 -5.94
C ILE A 240 -1.42 -27.08 -6.13
N VAL A 241 -1.13 -25.85 -6.54
CA VAL A 241 -2.14 -24.87 -6.98
C VAL A 241 -2.18 -24.89 -8.50
N GLU A 242 -3.26 -25.42 -9.06
CA GLU A 242 -3.45 -25.54 -10.51
C GLU A 242 -3.58 -24.12 -11.16
N PRO A 243 -3.38 -24.00 -12.47
CA PRO A 243 -3.61 -22.73 -13.19
C PRO A 243 -5.01 -22.19 -12.94
N GLU A 244 -5.12 -20.90 -12.60
CA GLU A 244 -6.36 -20.21 -12.24
C GLU A 244 -7.15 -20.95 -11.10
N GLY A 245 -6.43 -21.77 -10.33
CA GLY A 245 -6.96 -22.67 -9.31
C GLY A 245 -6.76 -22.14 -7.90
N TYR A 246 -7.44 -22.81 -6.97
CA TYR A 246 -7.46 -22.48 -5.55
C TYR A 246 -6.97 -23.65 -4.71
N LEU A 247 -6.37 -23.34 -3.55
CA LEU A 247 -5.99 -24.32 -2.54
C LEU A 247 -6.42 -23.84 -1.16
N VAL A 248 -7.29 -24.61 -0.51
CA VAL A 248 -7.93 -24.22 0.75
C VAL A 248 -7.30 -24.98 1.92
N PHE A 249 -6.95 -24.26 2.97
CA PHE A 249 -6.50 -24.75 4.27
C PHE A 249 -7.52 -24.40 5.32
N ASN A 250 -7.97 -25.38 6.11
CA ASN A 250 -8.92 -25.19 7.21
C ASN A 250 -8.21 -25.13 8.55
N GLY A 251 -8.79 -24.44 9.53
CA GLY A 251 -8.23 -24.26 10.86
C GLY A 251 -7.85 -25.56 11.59
N SER A 252 -8.54 -26.68 11.30
CA SER A 252 -8.16 -27.99 11.83
C SER A 252 -6.80 -28.50 11.36
N MET A 253 -6.29 -27.98 10.22
CA MET A 253 -4.97 -28.34 9.67
C MET A 253 -3.85 -27.59 10.38
N PHE A 254 -4.10 -26.36 10.81
CA PHE A 254 -3.09 -25.50 11.46
C PHE A 254 -2.80 -25.89 12.91
N LYS A 255 -3.68 -26.66 13.56
CA LYS A 255 -3.61 -27.03 14.98
C LYS A 255 -3.64 -25.80 15.89
N SER A 256 -2.47 -25.31 16.29
CA SER A 256 -2.28 -24.08 17.09
C SER A 256 -1.16 -23.19 16.53
N ASP A 257 -0.66 -23.53 15.34
CA ASP A 257 0.51 -22.85 14.78
C ASP A 257 0.15 -21.50 14.17
N ILE A 258 -1.05 -21.41 13.57
CA ILE A 258 -1.62 -20.19 12.99
C ILE A 258 -3.04 -20.00 13.52
N SER A 259 -3.45 -18.74 13.62
CA SER A 259 -4.78 -18.34 14.06
C SER A 259 -5.28 -17.12 13.28
N VAL A 260 -6.39 -17.26 12.58
CA VAL A 260 -7.07 -16.15 11.89
C VAL A 260 -8.19 -15.65 12.81
N THR A 261 -7.83 -14.68 13.67
CA THR A 261 -8.69 -14.30 14.80
C THR A 261 -9.61 -13.11 14.48
N ILE A 262 -10.72 -13.01 15.22
CA ILE A 262 -11.63 -11.86 15.15
C ILE A 262 -11.00 -10.53 15.62
N ALA A 263 -9.84 -10.60 16.26
CA ALA A 263 -9.11 -9.41 16.70
C ALA A 263 -8.48 -8.61 15.56
N GLY A 264 -8.55 -9.14 14.35
CA GLY A 264 -7.74 -8.66 13.23
C GLY A 264 -6.36 -9.30 13.24
N GLY A 265 -5.59 -9.05 12.20
CA GLY A 265 -4.25 -9.62 12.07
C GLY A 265 -3.77 -9.66 10.63
N GLN A 266 -2.93 -10.63 10.36
CA GLN A 266 -2.27 -10.81 9.08
C GLN A 266 -2.13 -12.29 8.74
N VAL A 267 -2.09 -12.60 7.45
CA VAL A 267 -1.76 -13.94 6.94
C VAL A 267 -0.78 -13.79 5.81
N TYR A 268 0.36 -14.46 5.92
CA TYR A 268 1.41 -14.43 4.91
C TYR A 268 1.80 -15.82 4.43
N LEU A 269 2.12 -15.91 3.15
CA LEU A 269 2.72 -17.04 2.48
C LEU A 269 4.19 -16.71 2.19
N PHE A 270 5.10 -17.62 2.51
CA PHE A 270 6.52 -17.51 2.16
C PHE A 270 6.94 -18.74 1.36
N SER A 271 7.60 -18.53 0.23
CA SER A 271 8.18 -19.60 -0.57
C SER A 271 9.41 -20.19 0.09
N ALA A 272 9.59 -21.51 -0.05
CA ALA A 272 10.76 -22.21 0.47
C ALA A 272 11.16 -23.37 -0.44
N SER A 273 12.44 -23.75 -0.35
CA SER A 273 13.02 -24.97 -0.91
C SER A 273 13.94 -25.56 0.13
N ASP A 274 13.82 -26.87 0.40
CA ASP A 274 14.62 -27.56 1.41
C ASP A 274 14.62 -26.86 2.78
N GLU A 275 13.45 -26.39 3.19
CA GLU A 275 13.22 -25.64 4.45
C GLU A 275 13.86 -24.25 4.52
N ILE A 276 14.48 -23.78 3.45
CA ILE A 276 15.10 -22.46 3.33
C ILE A 276 14.16 -21.55 2.53
N LEU A 277 13.89 -20.35 3.04
CA LEU A 277 13.11 -19.34 2.33
C LEU A 277 13.79 -18.95 1.00
N THR A 278 12.98 -18.68 -0.02
CA THR A 278 13.46 -18.36 -1.38
C THR A 278 13.05 -16.97 -1.87
N GLY A 279 12.63 -16.10 -0.94
CA GLY A 279 12.39 -14.68 -1.16
C GLY A 279 10.98 -14.31 -1.60
N TYR A 280 10.21 -15.18 -2.28
CA TYR A 280 8.83 -14.83 -2.60
C TYR A 280 7.96 -14.82 -1.33
N SER A 281 7.16 -13.78 -1.19
CA SER A 281 6.13 -13.68 -0.16
C SER A 281 4.91 -12.93 -0.69
N HIS A 282 3.75 -13.29 -0.17
CA HIS A 282 2.50 -12.57 -0.37
C HIS A 282 1.64 -12.70 0.88
N GLY A 283 0.92 -11.65 1.23
CA GLY A 283 0.05 -11.69 2.39
C GLY A 283 -1.07 -10.69 2.32
N ILE A 284 -1.98 -10.81 3.27
CA ILE A 284 -3.07 -9.88 3.53
C ILE A 284 -3.08 -9.50 5.01
N GLU A 285 -3.47 -8.27 5.27
CA GLU A 285 -3.75 -7.76 6.60
C GLU A 285 -5.24 -7.45 6.68
N TYR A 286 -5.85 -7.70 7.83
CA TYR A 286 -7.29 -7.53 8.01
C TYR A 286 -7.58 -6.93 9.38
N GLU A 287 -8.66 -6.16 9.46
CA GLU A 287 -9.10 -5.50 10.68
C GLU A 287 -9.86 -6.45 11.61
N SER A 288 -10.10 -6.01 12.84
CA SER A 288 -10.99 -6.74 13.75
C SER A 288 -12.39 -6.90 13.15
N CYS A 289 -13.07 -7.98 13.49
CA CYS A 289 -14.31 -8.35 12.83
C CYS A 289 -15.22 -9.23 13.69
N ASP A 290 -16.44 -9.41 13.24
CA ASP A 290 -17.36 -10.37 13.84
C ASP A 290 -16.93 -11.81 13.49
N ASN A 291 -17.31 -12.78 14.34
CA ASN A 291 -17.02 -14.19 14.13
C ASN A 291 -17.60 -14.70 12.79
N GLY A 292 -16.77 -15.38 11.99
CA GLY A 292 -17.13 -15.86 10.67
C GLY A 292 -17.02 -14.81 9.57
N SER A 293 -16.48 -13.63 9.85
CA SER A 293 -16.20 -12.62 8.82
C SER A 293 -15.19 -13.13 7.81
N VAL A 294 -15.37 -12.74 6.57
CA VAL A 294 -14.55 -13.13 5.43
C VAL A 294 -13.82 -11.93 4.90
N PHE A 295 -12.54 -12.06 4.68
CA PHE A 295 -11.73 -11.06 3.98
C PHE A 295 -11.08 -11.69 2.76
N GLY A 296 -10.93 -10.92 1.70
CA GLY A 296 -10.28 -11.42 0.49
C GLY A 296 -9.88 -10.31 -0.45
N LEU A 297 -9.11 -10.68 -1.46
CA LEU A 297 -8.62 -9.76 -2.47
C LEU A 297 -9.70 -9.45 -3.49
N LEU A 298 -10.02 -8.20 -3.66
CA LEU A 298 -10.80 -7.69 -4.80
C LEU A 298 -9.96 -6.72 -5.60
N LYS A 299 -10.09 -6.80 -6.91
CA LYS A 299 -9.43 -5.91 -7.84
C LYS A 299 -10.44 -4.89 -8.35
N ASN A 300 -10.14 -3.61 -8.18
CA ASN A 300 -10.97 -2.55 -8.73
C ASN A 300 -10.74 -2.36 -10.24
N SER A 301 -11.51 -1.49 -10.88
CA SER A 301 -11.40 -1.17 -12.31
C SER A 301 -10.05 -0.53 -12.70
N GLU A 302 -9.30 0.00 -11.75
CA GLU A 302 -7.95 0.55 -11.93
C GLU A 302 -6.89 -0.55 -11.97
N GLY A 303 -7.25 -1.78 -11.61
CA GLY A 303 -6.32 -2.90 -11.49
C GLY A 303 -5.62 -2.98 -10.13
N THR A 304 -5.95 -2.12 -9.18
CA THR A 304 -5.44 -2.16 -7.81
C THR A 304 -6.17 -3.25 -7.02
N SER A 305 -5.41 -4.10 -6.34
CA SER A 305 -5.96 -5.12 -5.44
C SER A 305 -6.05 -4.60 -4.03
N PHE A 306 -7.18 -4.85 -3.38
CA PHE A 306 -7.44 -4.51 -1.98
C PHE A 306 -7.85 -5.77 -1.21
N CYS A 307 -7.32 -5.94 0.00
CA CYS A 307 -7.93 -6.83 0.97
C CYS A 307 -9.13 -6.11 1.59
N THR A 308 -10.31 -6.68 1.44
CA THR A 308 -11.56 -6.09 1.95
C THR A 308 -12.47 -7.15 2.53
N LYS A 309 -13.38 -6.75 3.40
CA LYS A 309 -14.44 -7.64 3.90
C LYS A 309 -15.35 -8.05 2.75
N LEU A 310 -15.66 -9.34 2.66
CA LEU A 310 -16.50 -9.94 1.64
C LEU A 310 -17.90 -10.27 2.20
N GLU A 311 -18.89 -10.37 1.30
CA GLU A 311 -20.27 -10.74 1.71
C GLU A 311 -20.36 -12.16 2.25
N GLN A 312 -19.59 -13.09 1.68
CA GLN A 312 -19.60 -14.51 2.07
C GLN A 312 -18.32 -15.22 1.65
N ALA A 313 -18.00 -16.32 2.32
CA ALA A 313 -16.90 -17.20 1.93
C ALA A 313 -17.22 -17.93 0.61
N THR A 314 -16.18 -18.03 -0.22
CA THR A 314 -16.26 -18.63 -1.57
C THR A 314 -15.16 -19.66 -1.84
N PRO A 315 -14.93 -20.64 -0.94
CA PRO A 315 -13.79 -21.54 -1.05
C PRO A 315 -13.77 -22.29 -2.39
N GLY A 316 -12.62 -22.25 -3.06
CA GLY A 316 -12.39 -22.86 -4.37
C GLY A 316 -13.05 -22.14 -5.54
N LYS A 317 -13.43 -20.87 -5.37
CA LYS A 317 -14.10 -20.06 -6.39
C LYS A 317 -13.65 -18.62 -6.33
N THR A 318 -14.03 -17.83 -7.36
CA THR A 318 -13.86 -16.38 -7.37
C THR A 318 -14.53 -15.75 -6.14
N ASN A 319 -13.85 -14.81 -5.50
CA ASN A 319 -14.33 -14.08 -4.33
C ASN A 319 -15.71 -13.45 -4.57
N SER A 320 -16.54 -13.45 -3.53
CA SER A 320 -17.83 -12.73 -3.54
C SER A 320 -17.60 -11.22 -3.59
N SER A 321 -18.67 -10.47 -3.77
CA SER A 321 -18.64 -9.01 -3.73
C SER A 321 -18.11 -8.49 -2.39
N ALA A 322 -17.56 -7.27 -2.40
CA ALA A 322 -17.22 -6.57 -1.16
C ALA A 322 -18.46 -6.39 -0.29
N PHE A 323 -18.30 -6.61 0.99
CA PHE A 323 -19.32 -6.29 1.98
C PHE A 323 -19.63 -4.79 1.94
N SER A 324 -20.90 -4.45 1.97
CA SER A 324 -21.37 -3.08 2.07
C SER A 324 -22.33 -2.97 3.25
N GLY A 325 -21.96 -2.15 4.23
CA GLY A 325 -22.71 -2.01 5.49
C GLY A 325 -24.08 -1.34 5.36
N GLU A 326 -24.79 -1.26 6.45
CA GLU A 326 -26.09 -0.60 6.53
C GLU A 326 -25.97 0.95 6.49
N ILE A 327 -24.80 1.49 6.88
CA ILE A 327 -24.46 2.91 6.79
C ILE A 327 -23.31 3.05 5.80
N ILE A 328 -23.47 3.93 4.83
CA ILE A 328 -22.48 4.13 3.76
C ILE A 328 -22.21 5.62 3.53
N ILE A 329 -21.01 5.91 3.00
CA ILE A 329 -20.61 7.24 2.53
C ILE A 329 -21.25 7.45 1.14
N THR A 330 -21.98 8.55 0.99
CA THR A 330 -22.70 8.88 -0.26
C THR A 330 -22.12 10.05 -1.01
N GLU A 331 -21.50 11.00 -0.30
CA GLU A 331 -20.92 12.19 -0.92
C GLU A 331 -19.68 12.65 -0.16
N ILE A 332 -18.63 13.07 -0.87
CA ILE A 332 -17.37 13.58 -0.31
C ILE A 332 -16.99 14.86 -1.04
N MET A 333 -16.92 15.98 -0.31
CA MET A 333 -16.35 17.24 -0.77
C MET A 333 -14.98 17.41 -0.11
N TYR A 334 -13.92 16.90 -0.75
CA TYR A 334 -12.57 16.90 -0.19
C TYR A 334 -11.73 18.10 -0.64
N HIS A 335 -12.06 18.71 -1.78
CA HIS A 335 -11.32 19.85 -2.33
C HIS A 335 -12.29 20.94 -2.83
N PRO A 336 -12.99 21.63 -1.91
CA PRO A 336 -13.94 22.68 -2.27
C PRO A 336 -13.24 23.93 -2.83
N GLU A 337 -13.99 24.84 -3.42
CA GLU A 337 -13.47 26.17 -3.74
C GLU A 337 -12.97 26.91 -2.49
N ASN A 338 -12.00 27.80 -2.65
CA ASN A 338 -11.40 28.56 -1.54
C ASN A 338 -12.44 29.26 -0.66
N GLY A 339 -12.38 28.98 0.63
CA GLY A 339 -13.29 29.55 1.65
C GLY A 339 -14.60 28.78 1.84
N GLU A 340 -14.74 27.65 1.15
CA GLU A 340 -15.87 26.73 1.31
C GLU A 340 -15.52 25.58 2.25
N ALA A 341 -16.55 24.96 2.86
CA ALA A 341 -16.38 23.86 3.78
C ALA A 341 -16.20 22.52 3.05
N GLU A 342 -15.27 21.70 3.53
CA GLU A 342 -15.24 20.27 3.24
C GLU A 342 -16.43 19.60 3.91
N PHE A 343 -16.96 18.55 3.30
CA PHE A 343 -17.99 17.75 3.95
C PHE A 343 -17.99 16.29 3.51
N LEU A 344 -18.55 15.46 4.39
CA LEU A 344 -18.84 14.06 4.17
C LEU A 344 -20.32 13.81 4.43
N GLU A 345 -21.02 13.10 3.56
CA GLU A 345 -22.38 12.66 3.78
C GLU A 345 -22.45 11.16 3.94
N ILE A 346 -23.22 10.70 4.91
CA ILE A 346 -23.54 9.30 5.13
C ILE A 346 -25.05 9.08 5.12
N ILE A 347 -25.48 7.87 4.77
CA ILE A 347 -26.88 7.45 4.80
C ILE A 347 -27.04 6.11 5.53
N ASN A 348 -28.11 5.96 6.29
CA ASN A 348 -28.62 4.66 6.72
C ASN A 348 -29.51 4.09 5.62
N ARG A 349 -29.02 3.11 4.85
CA ARG A 349 -29.79 2.48 3.78
C ARG A 349 -30.68 1.32 4.24
N SER A 350 -30.64 0.99 5.53
CA SER A 350 -31.44 -0.08 6.12
C SER A 350 -32.85 0.38 6.51
N GLU A 351 -33.68 -0.58 6.86
CA GLU A 351 -35.06 -0.36 7.36
C GLU A 351 -35.11 -0.23 8.90
N LYS A 352 -33.96 -0.08 9.57
CA LYS A 352 -33.85 -0.01 11.03
C LYS A 352 -33.17 1.27 11.46
N THR A 353 -33.61 1.81 12.61
CA THR A 353 -32.82 2.82 13.35
C THR A 353 -31.53 2.18 13.85
N ILE A 354 -30.39 2.80 13.53
CA ILE A 354 -29.08 2.33 13.98
C ILE A 354 -28.56 3.26 15.07
N LYS A 355 -28.12 2.66 16.18
CA LYS A 355 -27.41 3.37 17.25
C LYS A 355 -25.96 3.58 16.82
N LEU A 356 -25.47 4.80 16.95
CA LEU A 356 -24.08 5.16 16.64
C LEU A 356 -23.21 5.18 17.91
N PHE A 357 -23.49 4.30 18.85
CA PHE A 357 -22.76 4.12 20.11
C PHE A 357 -22.88 2.67 20.58
N ASP A 358 -22.00 2.24 21.48
CA ASP A 358 -22.03 0.93 22.11
C ASP A 358 -23.05 0.92 23.26
N ASP A 359 -23.86 -0.14 23.36
CA ASP A 359 -24.84 -0.29 24.43
C ASP A 359 -24.22 -0.55 25.81
N TYR A 360 -22.99 -1.11 25.84
CA TYR A 360 -22.28 -1.47 27.06
C TYR A 360 -21.23 -0.42 27.48
N ASP A 361 -20.73 0.35 26.51
CA ASP A 361 -19.79 1.44 26.74
C ASP A 361 -20.23 2.68 25.95
N ILE A 362 -21.05 3.50 26.59
CA ILE A 362 -21.63 4.71 25.99
C ILE A 362 -20.57 5.74 25.55
N ASP A 363 -19.36 5.66 26.10
CA ASP A 363 -18.25 6.50 25.68
C ASP A 363 -17.59 5.96 24.39
N ASN A 364 -17.96 4.76 23.94
CA ASN A 364 -17.47 4.11 22.74
C ASN A 364 -18.44 4.34 21.57
N GLY A 365 -18.49 5.54 21.04
CA GLY A 365 -19.30 5.90 19.85
C GLY A 365 -18.65 5.44 18.55
N TRP A 366 -19.46 5.25 17.51
CA TRP A 366 -18.96 5.10 16.15
C TRP A 366 -18.10 6.30 15.77
N LYS A 367 -17.16 6.09 14.87
CA LYS A 367 -16.25 7.15 14.40
C LYS A 367 -16.13 7.13 12.86
N ILE A 368 -15.62 8.22 12.33
CA ILE A 368 -15.17 8.29 10.95
C ILE A 368 -13.65 8.38 11.00
N ASP A 369 -12.99 7.35 10.47
CA ASP A 369 -11.55 7.33 10.29
C ASP A 369 -11.20 8.08 9.00
N GLY A 370 -10.06 8.77 8.97
CA GLY A 370 -9.70 9.75 7.92
C GLY A 370 -10.02 11.20 8.32
N ILE A 371 -10.99 11.41 9.21
CA ILE A 371 -11.27 12.69 9.86
C ILE A 371 -11.36 12.50 11.37
N ASP A 372 -11.03 13.54 12.15
CA ASP A 372 -11.15 13.46 13.61
C ASP A 372 -12.60 13.68 14.03
N PHE A 373 -13.41 12.61 13.92
CA PHE A 373 -14.82 12.64 14.29
C PHE A 373 -15.28 11.37 14.98
N LYS A 374 -15.98 11.55 16.10
CA LYS A 374 -16.69 10.52 16.84
C LYS A 374 -18.11 10.98 17.12
N PHE A 375 -19.09 10.11 16.87
CA PHE A 375 -20.50 10.44 17.11
C PHE A 375 -20.75 10.71 18.59
N PRO A 376 -21.48 11.80 18.92
CA PRO A 376 -21.86 12.08 20.29
C PRO A 376 -22.71 10.95 20.91
N LEU A 377 -22.71 10.88 22.22
CA LEU A 377 -23.55 9.96 22.98
C LEU A 377 -25.01 10.05 22.55
N PHE A 378 -25.68 8.90 22.51
CA PHE A 378 -27.09 8.78 22.10
C PHE A 378 -27.39 9.26 20.69
N SER A 379 -26.39 9.26 19.80
CA SER A 379 -26.60 9.49 18.39
C SER A 379 -27.28 8.30 17.73
N TYR A 380 -28.28 8.57 16.92
CA TYR A 380 -29.00 7.59 16.11
C TYR A 380 -29.09 8.06 14.68
N ILE A 381 -29.23 7.13 13.76
CA ILE A 381 -29.56 7.40 12.36
C ILE A 381 -30.76 6.55 11.98
N GLU A 382 -31.85 7.22 11.63
CA GLU A 382 -33.13 6.58 11.28
C GLU A 382 -33.06 5.92 9.89
N PRO A 383 -33.99 5.00 9.55
CA PRO A 383 -34.07 4.45 8.21
C PRO A 383 -34.09 5.54 7.13
N GLN A 384 -33.23 5.42 6.12
CA GLN A 384 -33.07 6.36 5.00
C GLN A 384 -32.65 7.79 5.42
N GLU A 385 -32.32 8.01 6.68
CA GLU A 385 -31.82 9.30 7.15
C GLU A 385 -30.40 9.54 6.65
N ARG A 386 -30.10 10.80 6.32
CA ARG A 386 -28.75 11.28 6.02
C ARG A 386 -28.19 12.07 7.19
N ILE A 387 -26.88 12.00 7.34
CA ILE A 387 -26.11 12.85 8.27
C ILE A 387 -25.01 13.51 7.45
N VAL A 388 -24.81 14.81 7.64
CA VAL A 388 -23.74 15.57 7.01
C VAL A 388 -22.71 15.95 8.08
N LEU A 389 -21.44 15.68 7.80
CA LEU A 389 -20.31 16.08 8.62
C LEU A 389 -19.55 17.16 7.86
N ILE A 390 -19.27 18.29 8.49
CA ILE A 390 -18.59 19.43 7.89
C ILE A 390 -17.31 19.75 8.65
N ASP A 391 -16.32 20.30 7.99
CA ASP A 391 -15.15 20.85 8.66
C ASP A 391 -15.52 22.14 9.42
N SER A 392 -14.57 22.70 10.14
CA SER A 392 -14.78 23.91 10.94
C SER A 392 -14.73 25.23 10.15
N THR A 393 -14.66 25.19 8.83
CA THR A 393 -14.54 26.38 7.96
C THR A 393 -15.83 27.23 8.03
N LEU A 394 -16.99 26.58 8.08
CA LEU A 394 -18.29 27.25 8.23
C LEU A 394 -19.04 26.77 9.47
N PRO A 395 -19.75 27.67 10.21
CA PRO A 395 -20.68 27.24 11.22
C PRO A 395 -21.82 26.38 10.63
N PRO A 396 -22.34 25.37 11.35
CA PRO A 396 -23.41 24.50 10.84
C PRO A 396 -24.66 25.26 10.36
N GLU A 397 -25.02 26.36 11.02
CA GLU A 397 -26.18 27.18 10.63
C GLU A 397 -25.98 27.90 9.29
N ASP A 398 -24.77 28.40 9.03
CA ASP A 398 -24.42 29.06 7.77
C ASP A 398 -24.34 28.02 6.63
N PHE A 399 -23.79 26.83 6.92
CA PHE A 399 -23.77 25.71 5.99
C PHE A 399 -25.19 25.26 5.62
N ARG A 400 -26.07 25.06 6.62
CA ARG A 400 -27.47 24.71 6.38
C ARG A 400 -28.18 25.73 5.50
N LYS A 401 -28.00 27.01 5.80
CA LYS A 401 -28.60 28.10 5.04
C LYS A 401 -28.11 28.12 3.59
N LYS A 402 -26.82 27.96 3.39
CA LYS A 402 -26.19 27.96 2.08
C LYS A 402 -26.73 26.87 1.20
N TYR A 403 -26.78 25.64 1.68
CA TYR A 403 -27.18 24.45 0.93
C TYR A 403 -28.69 24.16 1.01
N SER A 404 -29.45 24.99 1.74
CA SER A 404 -30.91 24.80 1.97
C SER A 404 -31.20 23.40 2.53
N ILE A 405 -30.40 22.96 3.50
CA ILE A 405 -30.53 21.65 4.13
C ILE A 405 -31.78 21.61 5.00
N ASP A 406 -32.59 20.56 4.86
CA ASP A 406 -33.77 20.34 5.67
C ASP A 406 -33.38 20.35 7.17
N PRO A 407 -34.16 21.10 8.04
CA PRO A 407 -33.84 21.16 9.47
C PRO A 407 -33.79 19.79 10.17
N THR A 408 -34.44 18.78 9.65
CA THR A 408 -34.45 17.42 10.22
C THR A 408 -33.14 16.68 9.99
N ILE A 409 -32.36 17.03 8.96
CA ILE A 409 -31.06 16.40 8.68
C ILE A 409 -30.04 16.84 9.72
N LYS A 410 -29.35 15.89 10.34
CA LYS A 410 -28.31 16.18 11.32
C LYS A 410 -27.04 16.67 10.63
N VAL A 411 -26.48 17.76 11.14
CA VAL A 411 -25.19 18.30 10.68
C VAL A 411 -24.27 18.36 11.88
N PHE A 412 -23.12 17.68 11.80
CA PHE A 412 -22.07 17.71 12.81
C PHE A 412 -20.82 18.39 12.26
N THR A 413 -19.98 18.91 13.15
CA THR A 413 -18.67 19.47 12.79
C THR A 413 -17.58 18.51 13.23
N TYR A 414 -16.61 18.26 12.34
CA TYR A 414 -15.41 17.49 12.64
C TYR A 414 -14.17 18.39 12.71
N SER A 415 -13.09 17.87 13.31
CA SER A 415 -11.76 18.47 13.24
C SER A 415 -10.87 17.69 12.25
N GLY A 416 -9.79 18.31 11.82
CA GLY A 416 -8.96 17.77 10.74
C GLY A 416 -9.37 18.26 9.35
N LYS A 417 -8.88 17.62 8.33
CA LYS A 417 -9.16 17.92 6.91
C LYS A 417 -9.11 16.65 6.07
N LEU A 418 -9.92 16.62 5.05
CA LEU A 418 -9.82 15.63 3.97
C LEU A 418 -8.61 15.96 3.09
N SER A 419 -7.86 14.93 2.68
CA SER A 419 -6.68 15.11 1.84
C SER A 419 -7.06 15.48 0.40
N ASN A 420 -6.50 16.57 -0.12
CA ASN A 420 -6.72 16.99 -1.51
C ASN A 420 -6.08 16.04 -2.53
N SER A 421 -5.10 15.24 -2.14
CA SER A 421 -4.43 14.25 -3.02
C SER A 421 -4.94 12.82 -2.86
N GLY A 422 -6.02 12.66 -2.11
CA GLY A 422 -6.63 11.34 -1.86
C GLY A 422 -6.26 10.74 -0.51
N GLU A 423 -7.17 9.96 0.01
CA GLU A 423 -7.01 9.19 1.25
C GLU A 423 -8.07 8.10 1.38
N THR A 424 -7.96 7.32 2.44
CA THR A 424 -8.98 6.35 2.83
C THR A 424 -9.81 6.90 3.97
N VAL A 425 -11.13 6.97 3.76
CA VAL A 425 -12.12 7.36 4.78
C VAL A 425 -12.99 6.15 5.08
N SER A 426 -13.19 5.83 6.36
CA SER A 426 -14.06 4.72 6.75
C SER A 426 -15.02 5.07 7.87
N ILE A 427 -16.23 4.52 7.78
CA ILE A 427 -17.19 4.49 8.88
C ILE A 427 -16.87 3.29 9.75
N GLN A 428 -16.60 3.51 11.02
CA GLN A 428 -16.19 2.46 11.93
C GLN A 428 -17.15 2.34 13.12
N LYS A 429 -17.56 1.10 13.42
CA LYS A 429 -18.33 0.75 14.62
C LYS A 429 -17.42 0.13 15.68
N PRO A 430 -17.72 0.27 16.98
CA PRO A 430 -17.07 -0.53 18.02
C PRO A 430 -17.28 -2.04 17.77
N GLY A 431 -16.21 -2.82 17.93
CA GLY A 431 -16.23 -4.27 17.91
C GLY A 431 -16.16 -4.84 19.33
N ASP A 432 -16.24 -6.17 19.44
CA ASP A 432 -16.14 -6.86 20.71
C ASP A 432 -14.77 -6.68 21.37
N GLU A 433 -14.73 -6.45 22.67
CA GLU A 433 -13.50 -6.33 23.44
C GLU A 433 -12.78 -7.68 23.49
N TYR A 434 -11.45 -7.64 23.38
CA TYR A 434 -10.62 -8.83 23.58
C TYR A 434 -9.38 -8.50 24.42
N ILE A 435 -8.76 -9.54 24.98
CA ILE A 435 -7.50 -9.42 25.72
C ILE A 435 -6.36 -9.75 24.75
N ASP A 436 -5.45 -8.81 24.57
CA ASP A 436 -4.29 -8.99 23.71
C ASP A 436 -3.19 -9.87 24.36
N LYS A 437 -2.10 -10.12 23.61
CA LYS A 437 -0.95 -10.92 24.09
C LYS A 437 -0.24 -10.30 25.30
N THR A 438 -0.46 -9.02 25.59
CA THR A 438 0.12 -8.32 26.77
C THR A 438 -0.78 -8.39 28.00
N GLY A 439 -2.00 -8.91 27.86
CA GLY A 439 -3.03 -8.93 28.90
C GLY A 439 -3.85 -7.64 28.98
N SER A 440 -3.70 -6.75 28.01
CA SER A 440 -4.47 -5.50 27.94
C SER A 440 -5.82 -5.71 27.26
N ILE A 441 -6.86 -5.04 27.78
CA ILE A 441 -8.17 -5.01 27.12
C ILE A 441 -8.07 -4.07 25.91
N VAL A 442 -8.37 -4.60 24.74
CA VAL A 442 -8.44 -3.87 23.49
C VAL A 442 -9.89 -3.71 23.07
N LYS A 443 -10.27 -2.48 22.72
CA LYS A 443 -11.57 -2.12 22.15
C LYS A 443 -11.36 -1.83 20.66
N PRO A 444 -11.55 -2.81 19.78
CA PRO A 444 -11.30 -2.62 18.37
C PRO A 444 -12.42 -1.83 17.71
N TYR A 445 -12.11 -1.27 16.55
CA TYR A 445 -13.11 -0.74 15.63
C TYR A 445 -13.17 -1.59 14.38
N GLN A 446 -14.36 -1.70 13.79
CA GLN A 446 -14.63 -2.47 12.57
C GLN A 446 -15.20 -1.56 11.51
N SER A 447 -14.69 -1.62 10.31
CA SER A 447 -15.21 -0.83 9.20
C SER A 447 -16.57 -1.34 8.74
N VAL A 448 -17.47 -0.40 8.50
CA VAL A 448 -18.83 -0.60 7.99
C VAL A 448 -18.91 -0.22 6.51
N ASP A 449 -18.24 0.85 6.13
CA ASP A 449 -18.03 1.28 4.74
C ASP A 449 -16.66 1.94 4.62
N ILE A 450 -16.00 1.74 3.49
CA ILE A 450 -14.66 2.26 3.21
C ILE A 450 -14.66 2.87 1.83
N VAL A 451 -14.07 4.05 1.69
CA VAL A 451 -13.83 4.74 0.43
C VAL A 451 -12.37 5.18 0.40
N SER A 452 -11.61 4.67 -0.58
CA SER A 452 -10.24 5.11 -0.84
C SER A 452 -10.23 5.94 -2.13
N TYR A 453 -10.39 7.24 -2.01
CA TYR A 453 -10.45 8.15 -3.15
C TYR A 453 -9.07 8.73 -3.50
N LYS A 454 -8.95 9.22 -4.75
CA LYS A 454 -7.76 9.91 -5.26
C LYS A 454 -8.18 11.14 -6.06
N ASP A 455 -7.25 12.07 -6.28
CA ASP A 455 -7.39 13.23 -7.16
C ASP A 455 -7.12 12.92 -8.64
N ASP A 456 -6.44 11.78 -8.90
CA ASP A 456 -6.05 11.32 -10.24
C ASP A 456 -7.14 10.50 -10.94
N TYR A 457 -7.05 10.44 -12.29
CA TYR A 457 -7.85 9.53 -13.11
C TYR A 457 -7.67 8.08 -12.63
N PRO A 458 -8.76 7.28 -12.53
CA PRO A 458 -10.11 7.50 -13.09
C PRO A 458 -11.14 8.18 -12.16
N TRP A 459 -10.72 8.68 -11.01
CA TRP A 459 -11.61 9.46 -10.15
C TRP A 459 -12.08 10.74 -10.85
N PRO A 460 -13.30 11.24 -10.53
CA PRO A 460 -13.87 12.40 -11.22
C PRO A 460 -13.06 13.68 -11.03
N LYS A 461 -12.32 14.10 -12.03
CA LYS A 461 -11.41 15.26 -11.97
C LYS A 461 -12.06 16.56 -11.51
N LYS A 462 -13.36 16.77 -11.76
CA LYS A 462 -14.09 17.98 -11.33
C LYS A 462 -14.20 18.10 -9.80
N ALA A 463 -14.02 16.99 -9.08
CA ALA A 463 -14.03 17.01 -7.62
C ALA A 463 -12.70 17.51 -7.03
N ASP A 464 -11.65 17.63 -7.86
CA ASP A 464 -10.34 18.14 -7.47
C ASP A 464 -10.26 19.66 -7.72
N GLY A 465 -10.77 20.46 -6.78
CA GLY A 465 -10.63 21.92 -6.74
C GLY A 465 -11.57 22.73 -7.64
N ASP A 466 -12.38 22.09 -8.51
CA ASP A 466 -13.37 22.77 -9.34
C ASP A 466 -14.72 23.01 -8.60
N GLY A 467 -14.75 22.75 -7.30
CA GLY A 467 -15.92 22.97 -6.43
C GLY A 467 -17.01 21.91 -6.52
N TYR A 468 -16.77 20.78 -7.17
CA TYR A 468 -17.69 19.64 -7.21
C TYR A 468 -17.30 18.61 -6.15
N SER A 469 -18.28 17.84 -5.65
CA SER A 469 -18.05 16.71 -4.76
C SER A 469 -17.97 15.39 -5.53
N LEU A 470 -17.45 14.35 -4.88
CA LEU A 470 -17.64 12.96 -5.29
C LEU A 470 -19.01 12.48 -4.81
N VAL A 471 -19.83 11.95 -5.70
CA VAL A 471 -21.15 11.39 -5.39
C VAL A 471 -21.19 9.92 -5.79
N ARG A 472 -21.58 9.05 -4.85
CA ARG A 472 -21.74 7.60 -5.09
C ARG A 472 -22.92 7.32 -5.99
N LYS A 473 -22.72 6.55 -7.07
CA LYS A 473 -23.77 6.28 -8.07
C LYS A 473 -24.80 5.28 -7.60
N SER A 474 -24.39 4.31 -6.78
CA SER A 474 -25.25 3.25 -6.26
C SER A 474 -24.95 2.98 -4.79
N PHE A 475 -25.98 2.86 -3.97
CA PHE A 475 -25.84 2.53 -2.54
C PHE A 475 -25.45 1.07 -2.27
N SER A 476 -25.45 0.23 -3.30
CA SER A 476 -24.98 -1.17 -3.22
C SER A 476 -23.57 -1.38 -3.77
N SER A 477 -22.95 -0.33 -4.31
CA SER A 477 -21.61 -0.44 -4.89
C SER A 477 -20.53 -0.44 -3.83
N TRP A 478 -19.37 -0.99 -4.16
CA TRP A 478 -18.17 -0.93 -3.32
C TRP A 478 -17.57 0.49 -3.33
N GLY A 479 -17.26 1.02 -2.14
CA GLY A 479 -16.76 2.40 -1.99
C GLY A 479 -15.40 2.66 -2.62
N CYS A 480 -14.53 1.63 -2.72
CA CYS A 480 -13.21 1.75 -3.34
C CYS A 480 -13.22 1.55 -4.87
N GLU A 481 -14.40 1.42 -5.50
CA GLU A 481 -14.53 1.31 -6.95
C GLU A 481 -14.76 2.69 -7.57
N SER A 482 -13.72 3.27 -8.18
CA SER A 482 -13.78 4.63 -8.75
C SER A 482 -14.86 4.79 -9.81
N ALA A 483 -15.14 3.72 -10.60
CA ALA A 483 -16.18 3.71 -11.59
C ALA A 483 -17.59 3.93 -11.00
N GLU A 484 -17.78 3.69 -9.70
CA GLU A 484 -19.04 3.89 -8.98
C GLU A 484 -19.22 5.29 -8.40
N TRP A 485 -18.27 6.19 -8.67
CA TRP A 485 -18.34 7.59 -8.26
C TRP A 485 -18.48 8.51 -9.47
N LYS A 486 -19.13 9.65 -9.28
CA LYS A 486 -19.24 10.74 -10.25
C LYS A 486 -19.00 12.08 -9.54
N ALA A 487 -18.65 13.11 -10.32
CA ALA A 487 -18.76 14.47 -9.80
C ALA A 487 -20.23 14.83 -9.59
N SER A 488 -20.51 15.64 -8.56
CA SER A 488 -21.85 16.22 -8.36
C SER A 488 -22.32 16.97 -9.61
N ASP A 489 -23.65 17.12 -9.74
CA ASP A 489 -24.25 17.80 -10.89
C ASP A 489 -24.15 19.33 -10.77
N VAL A 490 -23.86 19.84 -9.59
CA VAL A 490 -23.75 21.28 -9.26
C VAL A 490 -22.49 21.58 -8.45
N ILE A 491 -21.96 22.78 -8.62
CA ILE A 491 -20.89 23.30 -7.77
C ILE A 491 -21.39 23.41 -6.33
N GLY A 492 -20.53 23.04 -5.38
CA GLY A 492 -20.85 22.96 -3.97
C GLY A 492 -21.41 21.61 -3.53
N GLY A 493 -21.67 20.69 -4.46
CA GLY A 493 -22.24 19.38 -4.12
C GLY A 493 -23.74 19.42 -3.82
N THR A 494 -24.24 18.31 -3.27
CA THR A 494 -25.68 18.11 -2.99
C THR A 494 -25.95 17.63 -1.56
N PRO A 495 -25.28 18.19 -0.51
CA PRO A 495 -25.41 17.68 0.86
C PRO A 495 -26.86 17.73 1.34
N GLY A 496 -27.36 16.63 1.89
CA GLY A 496 -28.71 16.49 2.41
C GLY A 496 -29.79 16.21 1.34
N LYS A 497 -29.44 15.80 0.11
CA LYS A 497 -30.41 15.59 -0.99
C LYS A 497 -30.39 14.18 -1.52
#